data_724e4b7b11a12d7c2740b0ef8b7fe7b1
#
_entry.id   724e4b7b11a12d7c2740b0ef8b7fe7b1
#
_cell.length_a   1.000
_cell.length_b   1.000
_cell.length_c   1.000
_cell.angle_alpha   90.00
_cell.angle_beta   90.00
_cell.angle_gamma   90.00
#
_symmetry.space_group_name_H-M   'P 1'
#
loop_
_entity.id
_entity.type
_entity.pdbx_description
1 polymer ?
#
loop_
_entity_poly.entity_id
_entity_poly.type
_entity_poly.pdbx_seq_one_letter_code
_entity_poly.pdbx_strand_id
1 'polypeptide(L)'
;MRSPEKDESTVEGEYRVIESELPRREPSRGNNRRNASLAGIGALLLFLFTKGKAILFTLLSLLKYSKFLTSGLSMFVMIWTYSWHYGWSYALGIVLMIAIHETGHLVFAKAIGMPVSMPLFIPFVGALISMKQAPKDAWQEAVVALGGPLFGLVAGLAALFWGLANGSQLVMAVAYFSFFITLFNMIPVSPLDGGRIVTALSPLIWAVGLVLMAVGAWYTFSPILIIVLLLGIYRAKQTWNDRYDPERALYYQVKPWQRLTVGVSYGLIAGISAWGVYLFVG
;
A
#
# COMPACT_ATOMS: atom_id res chain seq x y z
N MET A 1 29.03 56.62 -97.37
CA MET A 1 29.48 56.04 -96.10
C MET A 1 28.18 55.77 -95.30
N ARG A 2 27.72 54.47 -95.26
CA ARG A 2 26.49 53.97 -94.62
C ARG A 2 26.89 53.51 -93.21
N SER A 3 26.23 54.05 -92.16
CA SER A 3 26.28 53.52 -90.77
C SER A 3 25.51 52.23 -90.68
N PRO A 4 25.97 51.24 -89.96
CA PRO A 4 25.19 49.98 -89.74
C PRO A 4 24.08 50.21 -88.72
N GLU A 5 22.88 49.77 -89.08
CA GLU A 5 21.67 49.69 -88.33
C GLU A 5 21.84 48.66 -87.20
N LYS A 6 21.59 49.05 -85.95
CA LYS A 6 21.63 48.12 -84.84
C LYS A 6 20.31 47.35 -84.77
N ASP A 7 20.38 46.10 -84.91
CA ASP A 7 19.25 45.18 -84.78
C ASP A 7 18.82 45.08 -83.29
N GLU A 8 17.67 45.70 -82.95
CA GLU A 8 17.06 45.74 -81.63
C GLU A 8 16.37 44.41 -81.22
N SER A 9 16.38 43.38 -82.09
CA SER A 9 15.62 42.14 -81.88
C SER A 9 16.31 41.11 -80.96
N THR A 10 17.60 41.34 -80.63
CA THR A 10 18.34 40.40 -79.80
C THR A 10 18.26 40.68 -78.29
N VAL A 11 17.77 41.85 -77.87
CA VAL A 11 17.75 42.22 -76.45
C VAL A 11 16.46 41.80 -75.76
N GLU A 12 15.30 41.66 -76.47
CA GLU A 12 14.05 41.24 -75.85
C GLU A 12 13.96 39.74 -75.53
N GLY A 13 14.74 38.90 -76.26
CA GLY A 13 14.77 37.45 -76.02
C GLY A 13 15.48 37.03 -74.77
N GLU A 14 16.48 37.76 -74.37
CA GLU A 14 17.37 37.40 -73.22
C GLU A 14 16.72 37.71 -71.83
N TYR A 15 15.85 38.74 -71.76
CA TYR A 15 15.15 39.07 -70.55
C TYR A 15 13.95 38.18 -70.26
N ARG A 16 13.36 37.48 -71.23
CA ARG A 16 12.23 36.58 -71.01
C ARG A 16 12.64 35.18 -70.44
N VAL A 17 13.86 34.76 -70.69
CA VAL A 17 14.36 33.45 -70.21
C VAL A 17 14.72 33.49 -68.75
N ILE A 18 15.12 34.62 -68.21
CA ILE A 18 15.56 34.76 -66.80
C ILE A 18 14.36 34.78 -65.84
N GLU A 19 13.19 35.26 -66.28
CA GLU A 19 12.01 35.33 -65.37
C GLU A 19 11.26 33.99 -65.22
N SER A 20 11.51 33.00 -66.13
CA SER A 20 10.87 31.69 -66.06
C SER A 20 11.63 30.63 -65.22
N GLU A 21 12.89 30.92 -64.84
CA GLU A 21 13.75 29.97 -64.11
C GLU A 21 13.89 30.27 -62.60
N LEU A 22 13.20 31.23 -62.03
CA LEU A 22 13.20 31.40 -60.60
C LEU A 22 12.38 30.26 -59.92
N PRO A 23 13.03 29.43 -59.09
CA PRO A 23 12.32 28.34 -58.43
C PRO A 23 11.25 28.95 -57.51
N ARG A 24 9.98 28.57 -57.78
CA ARG A 24 8.88 28.86 -56.84
C ARG A 24 9.23 28.31 -55.48
N ARG A 25 9.47 29.21 -54.52
CA ARG A 25 9.61 28.82 -53.11
C ARG A 25 8.28 28.19 -52.71
N GLU A 26 8.26 26.84 -52.61
CA GLU A 26 7.15 26.14 -51.94
C GLU A 26 7.05 26.60 -50.50
N PRO A 27 5.86 26.93 -49.99
CA PRO A 27 5.71 27.32 -48.59
C PRO A 27 6.14 26.13 -47.73
N SER A 28 7.10 26.38 -46.85
CA SER A 28 7.68 25.42 -45.90
C SER A 28 6.56 24.72 -45.13
N ARG A 29 6.20 23.50 -45.48
CA ARG A 29 5.21 22.62 -44.82
C ARG A 29 5.68 22.09 -43.46
N GLY A 30 6.88 22.46 -42.99
CA GLY A 30 7.53 21.86 -41.83
C GLY A 30 7.08 22.37 -40.47
N ASN A 31 6.49 23.58 -40.39
CA ASN A 31 6.25 24.22 -39.08
C ASN A 31 4.83 24.03 -38.51
N ASN A 32 3.86 23.60 -39.36
CA ASN A 32 2.46 23.48 -38.91
C ASN A 32 2.20 22.23 -38.09
N ARG A 33 2.98 21.13 -38.24
CA ARG A 33 2.81 19.92 -37.45
C ARG A 33 3.35 20.04 -36.02
N ARG A 34 4.47 20.75 -35.83
CA ARG A 34 5.02 21.03 -34.48
C ARG A 34 4.12 21.98 -33.68
N ASN A 35 3.57 22.97 -34.31
CA ASN A 35 2.65 23.92 -33.66
C ASN A 35 1.30 23.28 -33.32
N ALA A 36 0.80 22.36 -34.16
CA ALA A 36 -0.41 21.60 -33.87
C ALA A 36 -0.24 20.60 -32.70
N SER A 37 0.93 19.97 -32.56
CA SER A 37 1.21 19.07 -31.42
C SER A 37 1.40 19.86 -30.12
N LEU A 38 2.06 21.00 -30.14
CA LEU A 38 2.23 21.88 -28.98
C LEU A 38 0.90 22.51 -28.55
N ALA A 39 0.04 22.92 -29.52
CA ALA A 39 -1.30 23.41 -29.23
C ALA A 39 -2.21 22.30 -28.63
N GLY A 40 -2.08 21.04 -29.12
CA GLY A 40 -2.77 19.89 -28.56
C GLY A 40 -2.37 19.56 -27.13
N ILE A 41 -1.07 19.60 -26.85
CA ILE A 41 -0.54 19.41 -25.48
C ILE A 41 -1.00 20.55 -24.57
N GLY A 42 -0.93 21.80 -25.03
CA GLY A 42 -1.43 22.96 -24.30
C GLY A 42 -2.93 22.89 -23.99
N ALA A 43 -3.74 22.47 -24.96
CA ALA A 43 -5.18 22.27 -24.78
C ALA A 43 -5.49 21.13 -23.80
N LEU A 44 -4.73 20.02 -23.85
CA LEU A 44 -4.84 18.92 -22.90
C LEU A 44 -4.47 19.35 -21.48
N LEU A 45 -3.38 20.09 -21.33
CA LEU A 45 -2.96 20.65 -20.04
C LEU A 45 -3.99 21.63 -19.49
N LEU A 46 -4.52 22.51 -20.35
CA LEU A 46 -5.57 23.48 -19.97
C LEU A 46 -6.86 22.74 -19.58
N PHE A 47 -7.25 21.70 -20.31
CA PHE A 47 -8.39 20.83 -19.98
C PHE A 47 -8.19 20.12 -18.65
N LEU A 48 -7.01 19.54 -18.41
CA LEU A 48 -6.66 18.90 -17.15
C LEU A 48 -6.62 19.91 -16.00
N PHE A 49 -6.17 21.13 -16.24
CA PHE A 49 -6.12 22.17 -15.20
C PHE A 49 -7.50 22.78 -14.89
N THR A 50 -8.38 22.92 -15.90
CA THR A 50 -9.71 23.51 -15.72
C THR A 50 -10.76 22.48 -15.31
N LYS A 51 -10.77 21.29 -15.93
CA LYS A 51 -11.73 20.21 -15.67
C LYS A 51 -11.21 19.15 -14.71
N GLY A 52 -9.88 18.99 -14.59
CA GLY A 52 -9.25 18.02 -13.69
C GLY A 52 -9.65 18.23 -12.23
N LYS A 53 -9.78 19.47 -11.77
CA LYS A 53 -10.29 19.79 -10.43
C LYS A 53 -11.72 19.31 -10.22
N ALA A 54 -12.58 19.49 -11.21
CA ALA A 54 -13.97 19.04 -11.15
C ALA A 54 -14.07 17.51 -11.19
N ILE A 55 -13.27 16.86 -12.05
CA ILE A 55 -13.19 15.39 -12.13
C ILE A 55 -12.64 14.84 -10.81
N LEU A 56 -11.56 15.42 -10.28
CA LEU A 56 -10.99 15.03 -9.00
C LEU A 56 -11.98 15.23 -7.85
N PHE A 57 -12.68 16.36 -7.81
CA PHE A 57 -13.69 16.66 -6.79
C PHE A 57 -14.88 15.70 -6.88
N THR A 58 -15.35 15.39 -8.11
CA THR A 58 -16.40 14.39 -8.35
C THR A 58 -15.94 13.00 -7.93
N LEU A 59 -14.70 12.60 -8.27
CA LEU A 59 -14.12 11.33 -7.86
C LEU A 59 -13.98 11.23 -6.33
N LEU A 60 -13.50 12.29 -5.67
CA LEU A 60 -13.39 12.37 -4.22
C LEU A 60 -14.76 12.34 -3.53
N SER A 61 -15.79 12.97 -4.13
CA SER A 61 -17.17 12.93 -3.61
C SER A 61 -17.80 11.54 -3.78
N LEU A 62 -17.56 10.86 -4.89
CA LEU A 62 -17.96 9.45 -5.09
C LEU A 62 -17.27 8.52 -4.10
N LEU A 63 -15.98 8.74 -3.81
CA LEU A 63 -15.22 7.99 -2.79
C LEU A 63 -15.85 8.17 -1.39
N LYS A 64 -16.37 9.35 -1.07
CA LYS A 64 -17.03 9.62 0.22
C LYS A 64 -18.29 8.76 0.42
N TYR A 65 -18.98 8.39 -0.64
CA TYR A 65 -20.21 7.58 -0.59
C TYR A 65 -19.99 6.08 -0.74
N SER A 66 -18.83 5.63 -1.24
CA SER A 66 -18.53 4.21 -1.43
C SER A 66 -17.28 3.78 -0.66
N LYS A 67 -17.48 3.21 0.53
CA LYS A 67 -16.40 2.64 1.34
C LYS A 67 -15.65 1.52 0.62
N PHE A 68 -16.37 0.74 -0.19
CA PHE A 68 -15.76 -0.32 -1.02
C PHE A 68 -14.84 0.27 -2.09
N LEU A 69 -15.27 1.37 -2.73
CA LEU A 69 -14.47 2.04 -3.76
C LEU A 69 -13.20 2.65 -3.14
N THR A 70 -13.31 3.28 -1.96
CA THR A 70 -12.16 3.84 -1.24
C THR A 70 -11.15 2.74 -0.87
N SER A 71 -11.62 1.62 -0.32
CA SER A 71 -10.78 0.48 0.03
C SER A 71 -10.13 -0.14 -1.23
N GLY A 72 -10.90 -0.37 -2.29
CA GLY A 72 -10.37 -0.92 -3.56
C GLY A 72 -9.36 0.00 -4.23
N LEU A 73 -9.62 1.32 -4.25
CA LEU A 73 -8.67 2.28 -4.83
C LEU A 73 -7.39 2.38 -4.01
N SER A 74 -7.48 2.39 -2.68
CA SER A 74 -6.29 2.40 -1.81
C SER A 74 -5.47 1.12 -1.96
N MET A 75 -6.12 -0.03 -2.12
CA MET A 75 -5.46 -1.30 -2.42
C MET A 75 -4.75 -1.25 -3.78
N PHE A 76 -5.38 -0.68 -4.81
CA PHE A 76 -4.76 -0.50 -6.13
C PHE A 76 -3.53 0.41 -6.05
N VAL A 77 -3.61 1.54 -5.34
CA VAL A 77 -2.46 2.44 -5.11
C VAL A 77 -1.31 1.70 -4.43
N MET A 78 -1.61 0.84 -3.46
CA MET A 78 -0.61 0.03 -2.77
C MET A 78 0.05 -0.98 -3.71
N ILE A 79 -0.73 -1.70 -4.55
CA ILE A 79 -0.21 -2.61 -5.57
C ILE A 79 0.69 -1.85 -6.55
N TRP A 80 0.21 -0.69 -7.05
CA TRP A 80 0.98 0.17 -7.94
C TRP A 80 2.33 0.57 -7.36
N THR A 81 2.33 1.06 -6.11
CA THR A 81 3.56 1.49 -5.41
C THR A 81 4.55 0.33 -5.26
N TYR A 82 4.06 -0.85 -4.84
CA TYR A 82 4.92 -2.02 -4.67
C TYR A 82 5.41 -2.62 -5.98
N SER A 83 4.63 -2.48 -7.06
CA SER A 83 5.01 -3.01 -8.37
C SER A 83 6.30 -2.39 -8.93
N TRP A 84 6.61 -1.15 -8.56
CA TRP A 84 7.84 -0.47 -8.96
C TRP A 84 9.12 -1.10 -8.38
N HIS A 85 9.00 -1.74 -7.20
CA HIS A 85 10.13 -2.33 -6.49
C HIS A 85 10.19 -3.86 -6.68
N TYR A 86 9.05 -4.52 -6.76
CA TYR A 86 8.93 -5.98 -6.68
C TYR A 86 8.29 -6.63 -7.90
N GLY A 87 7.86 -5.84 -8.89
CA GLY A 87 7.08 -6.32 -10.04
C GLY A 87 5.60 -6.59 -9.71
N TRP A 88 4.75 -6.56 -10.74
CA TRP A 88 3.30 -6.62 -10.59
C TRP A 88 2.79 -7.89 -9.91
N SER A 89 3.32 -9.05 -10.30
CA SER A 89 2.84 -10.35 -9.81
C SER A 89 3.10 -10.52 -8.31
N TYR A 90 4.30 -10.15 -7.85
CA TYR A 90 4.64 -10.26 -6.43
C TYR A 90 3.95 -9.16 -5.60
N ALA A 91 3.85 -7.93 -6.12
CA ALA A 91 3.12 -6.85 -5.49
C ALA A 91 1.64 -7.20 -5.25
N LEU A 92 1.00 -7.83 -6.24
CA LEU A 92 -0.37 -8.35 -6.11
C LEU A 92 -0.45 -9.40 -4.99
N GLY A 93 0.49 -10.35 -4.96
CA GLY A 93 0.56 -11.38 -3.92
C GLY A 93 0.71 -10.78 -2.51
N ILE A 94 1.64 -9.83 -2.33
CA ILE A 94 1.85 -9.12 -1.06
C ILE A 94 0.55 -8.45 -0.58
N VAL A 95 -0.07 -7.65 -1.45
CA VAL A 95 -1.26 -6.88 -1.07
C VAL A 95 -2.45 -7.80 -0.82
N LEU A 96 -2.57 -8.91 -1.55
CA LEU A 96 -3.58 -9.94 -1.30
C LEU A 96 -3.41 -10.57 0.09
N MET A 97 -2.17 -10.91 0.51
CA MET A 97 -1.91 -11.45 1.85
C MET A 97 -2.25 -10.45 2.95
N ILE A 98 -1.90 -9.18 2.76
CA ILE A 98 -2.30 -8.11 3.69
C ILE A 98 -3.84 -7.99 3.73
N ALA A 99 -4.53 -8.02 2.59
CA ALA A 99 -5.99 -7.93 2.54
C ALA A 99 -6.68 -9.12 3.22
N ILE A 100 -6.13 -10.33 3.10
CA ILE A 100 -6.64 -11.52 3.81
C ILE A 100 -6.42 -11.36 5.31
N HIS A 101 -5.26 -10.90 5.75
CA HIS A 101 -4.96 -10.61 7.15
C HIS A 101 -5.99 -9.63 7.74
N GLU A 102 -6.20 -8.48 7.10
CA GLU A 102 -7.19 -7.48 7.53
C GLU A 102 -8.63 -8.02 7.52
N THR A 103 -8.95 -8.88 6.55
CA THR A 103 -10.25 -9.55 6.50
C THR A 103 -10.46 -10.41 7.74
N GLY A 104 -9.42 -11.05 8.28
CA GLY A 104 -9.47 -11.77 9.54
C GLY A 104 -9.95 -10.90 10.71
N HIS A 105 -9.39 -9.71 10.87
CA HIS A 105 -9.84 -8.75 11.89
C HIS A 105 -11.31 -8.36 11.70
N LEU A 106 -11.74 -8.11 10.45
CA LEU A 106 -13.13 -7.77 10.13
C LEU A 106 -14.10 -8.91 10.47
N VAL A 107 -13.73 -10.14 10.15
CA VAL A 107 -14.56 -11.32 10.42
C VAL A 107 -14.74 -11.51 11.93
N PHE A 108 -13.65 -11.46 12.69
CA PHE A 108 -13.69 -11.63 14.14
C PHE A 108 -14.41 -10.48 14.84
N ALA A 109 -14.20 -9.24 14.42
CA ALA A 109 -14.92 -8.09 14.95
C ALA A 109 -16.43 -8.20 14.71
N LYS A 110 -16.85 -8.58 13.50
CA LYS A 110 -18.26 -8.79 13.17
C LYS A 110 -18.86 -9.96 13.96
N ALA A 111 -18.11 -11.06 14.13
CA ALA A 111 -18.57 -12.24 14.88
C ALA A 111 -18.90 -11.91 16.34
N ILE A 112 -18.20 -10.93 16.95
CA ILE A 112 -18.49 -10.47 18.30
C ILE A 112 -19.38 -9.21 18.35
N GLY A 113 -19.99 -8.84 17.21
CA GLY A 113 -20.93 -7.71 17.12
C GLY A 113 -20.30 -6.33 17.14
N MET A 114 -18.99 -6.19 16.90
CA MET A 114 -18.31 -4.89 16.85
C MET A 114 -18.48 -4.24 15.47
N PRO A 115 -18.97 -3.00 15.40
CA PRO A 115 -19.06 -2.26 14.13
C PRO A 115 -17.69 -1.74 13.73
N VAL A 116 -17.22 -2.18 12.54
CA VAL A 116 -15.93 -1.80 11.96
C VAL A 116 -16.10 -1.15 10.59
N SER A 117 -15.12 -0.34 10.18
CA SER A 117 -15.05 0.20 8.82
C SER A 117 -14.37 -0.80 7.87
N MET A 118 -14.50 -0.53 6.57
CA MET A 118 -13.64 -1.18 5.57
C MET A 118 -12.18 -0.74 5.74
N PRO A 119 -11.21 -1.62 5.45
CA PRO A 119 -9.79 -1.30 5.56
C PRO A 119 -9.37 -0.22 4.56
N LEU A 120 -8.49 0.68 4.97
CA LEU A 120 -7.78 1.63 4.12
C LEU A 120 -6.33 1.17 3.98
N PHE A 121 -5.92 0.85 2.76
CA PHE A 121 -4.56 0.37 2.47
C PHE A 121 -3.60 1.54 2.25
N ILE A 122 -2.50 1.58 3.01
CA ILE A 122 -1.49 2.63 2.94
C ILE A 122 -0.14 1.98 2.63
N PRO A 123 0.51 2.33 1.50
CA PRO A 123 1.82 1.78 1.16
C PRO A 123 2.81 1.94 2.32
N PHE A 124 3.61 0.91 2.56
CA PHE A 124 4.65 0.81 3.61
C PHE A 124 4.15 0.85 5.06
N VAL A 125 2.90 1.20 5.31
CA VAL A 125 2.28 1.20 6.64
C VAL A 125 1.45 -0.04 6.88
N GLY A 126 0.81 -0.58 5.84
CA GLY A 126 -0.13 -1.69 5.92
C GLY A 126 -1.57 -1.24 5.66
N ALA A 127 -2.53 -1.82 6.38
CA ALA A 127 -3.91 -1.37 6.27
C ALA A 127 -4.45 -0.93 7.64
N LEU A 128 -5.35 0.04 7.61
CA LEU A 128 -5.97 0.61 8.80
C LEU A 128 -7.47 0.31 8.81
N ILE A 129 -7.93 -0.38 9.84
CA ILE A 129 -9.36 -0.58 10.13
C ILE A 129 -9.75 0.36 11.24
N SER A 130 -10.74 1.22 11.01
CA SER A 130 -11.30 2.06 12.06
C SER A 130 -12.41 1.31 12.79
N MET A 131 -12.23 1.11 14.08
CA MET A 131 -13.29 0.61 14.97
C MET A 131 -14.21 1.77 15.32
N LYS A 132 -15.50 1.62 15.06
CA LYS A 132 -16.49 2.65 15.43
C LYS A 132 -16.79 2.70 16.93
N GLN A 133 -16.47 1.63 17.62
CA GLN A 133 -16.58 1.51 19.08
C GLN A 133 -15.30 0.87 19.62
N ALA A 134 -14.84 1.34 20.76
CA ALA A 134 -13.73 0.68 21.46
C ALA A 134 -14.17 -0.71 21.95
N PRO A 135 -13.24 -1.69 22.03
CA PRO A 135 -13.50 -2.96 22.68
C PRO A 135 -13.97 -2.73 24.13
N LYS A 136 -14.91 -3.54 24.60
CA LYS A 136 -15.44 -3.44 25.96
C LYS A 136 -14.45 -3.89 27.03
N ASP A 137 -13.60 -4.85 26.66
CA ASP A 137 -12.60 -5.46 27.52
C ASP A 137 -11.41 -5.99 26.71
N ALA A 138 -10.33 -6.35 27.39
CA ALA A 138 -9.12 -6.88 26.80
C ALA A 138 -9.33 -8.22 26.08
N TRP A 139 -10.35 -9.02 26.47
CA TRP A 139 -10.70 -10.25 25.78
C TRP A 139 -11.25 -9.96 24.37
N GLN A 140 -12.20 -9.03 24.24
CA GLN A 140 -12.72 -8.64 22.91
C GLN A 140 -11.62 -8.06 22.03
N GLU A 141 -10.74 -7.24 22.60
CA GLU A 141 -9.60 -6.68 21.87
C GLU A 141 -8.68 -7.78 21.34
N ALA A 142 -8.32 -8.77 22.21
CA ALA A 142 -7.46 -9.88 21.83
C ALA A 142 -8.10 -10.78 20.78
N VAL A 143 -9.40 -11.08 20.89
CA VAL A 143 -10.14 -11.90 19.91
C VAL A 143 -10.10 -11.24 18.53
N VAL A 144 -10.38 -9.95 18.43
CA VAL A 144 -10.29 -9.22 17.15
C VAL A 144 -8.86 -9.22 16.62
N ALA A 145 -7.88 -8.96 17.50
CA ALA A 145 -6.48 -8.91 17.11
C ALA A 145 -5.93 -10.26 16.64
N LEU A 146 -6.40 -11.39 17.18
CA LEU A 146 -6.05 -12.75 16.71
C LEU A 146 -6.57 -13.06 15.31
N GLY A 147 -7.65 -12.40 14.87
CA GLY A 147 -8.29 -12.67 13.58
C GLY A 147 -7.36 -12.48 12.40
N GLY A 148 -6.62 -11.37 12.35
CA GLY A 148 -5.67 -11.08 11.28
C GLY A 148 -4.55 -12.10 11.16
N PRO A 149 -3.75 -12.30 12.22
CA PRO A 149 -2.69 -13.32 12.24
C PRO A 149 -3.16 -14.73 11.90
N LEU A 150 -4.34 -15.14 12.36
CA LEU A 150 -4.91 -16.45 12.02
C LEU A 150 -5.19 -16.58 10.52
N PHE A 151 -5.82 -15.58 9.92
CA PHE A 151 -6.10 -15.58 8.47
C PHE A 151 -4.82 -15.49 7.65
N GLY A 152 -3.85 -14.68 8.08
CA GLY A 152 -2.54 -14.58 7.47
C GLY A 152 -1.79 -15.93 7.50
N LEU A 153 -1.81 -16.62 8.65
CA LEU A 153 -1.22 -17.95 8.80
C LEU A 153 -1.86 -18.97 7.85
N VAL A 154 -3.21 -19.04 7.82
CA VAL A 154 -3.94 -19.97 6.95
C VAL A 154 -3.66 -19.68 5.47
N ALA A 155 -3.65 -18.41 5.07
CA ALA A 155 -3.30 -18.01 3.71
C ALA A 155 -1.86 -18.35 3.36
N GLY A 156 -0.91 -18.14 4.28
CA GLY A 156 0.49 -18.52 4.12
C GLY A 156 0.68 -20.02 3.92
N LEU A 157 0.01 -20.84 4.72
CA LEU A 157 0.02 -22.31 4.57
C LEU A 157 -0.59 -22.73 3.23
N ALA A 158 -1.74 -22.18 2.85
CA ALA A 158 -2.38 -22.46 1.57
C ALA A 158 -1.46 -22.10 0.38
N ALA A 159 -0.81 -20.93 0.44
CA ALA A 159 0.15 -20.51 -0.58
C ALA A 159 1.39 -21.42 -0.60
N LEU A 160 1.91 -21.83 0.56
CA LEU A 160 3.04 -22.77 0.64
C LEU A 160 2.71 -24.10 -0.04
N PHE A 161 1.60 -24.74 0.33
CA PHE A 161 1.20 -26.01 -0.27
C PHE A 161 0.94 -25.88 -1.79
N TRP A 162 0.28 -24.81 -2.22
CA TRP A 162 0.06 -24.54 -3.64
C TRP A 162 1.39 -24.30 -4.39
N GLY A 163 2.31 -23.52 -3.81
CA GLY A 163 3.62 -23.25 -4.38
C GLY A 163 4.48 -24.50 -4.54
N LEU A 164 4.48 -25.37 -3.53
CA LEU A 164 5.18 -26.65 -3.56
C LEU A 164 4.58 -27.60 -4.60
N ALA A 165 3.24 -27.73 -4.65
CA ALA A 165 2.56 -28.62 -5.59
C ALA A 165 2.77 -28.23 -7.06
N ASN A 166 2.93 -26.92 -7.36
CA ASN A 166 3.08 -26.42 -8.73
C ASN A 166 4.50 -25.97 -9.06
N GLY A 167 5.46 -26.08 -8.14
CA GLY A 167 6.85 -25.61 -8.34
C GLY A 167 6.96 -24.09 -8.53
N SER A 168 6.00 -23.31 -8.05
CA SER A 168 5.92 -21.85 -8.29
C SER A 168 6.73 -21.07 -7.26
N GLN A 169 7.91 -20.59 -7.65
CA GLN A 169 8.76 -19.74 -6.82
C GLN A 169 8.06 -18.45 -6.39
N LEU A 170 7.24 -17.87 -7.28
CA LEU A 170 6.47 -16.68 -6.97
C LEU A 170 5.49 -16.92 -5.80
N VAL A 171 4.73 -18.01 -5.85
CA VAL A 171 3.75 -18.33 -4.81
C VAL A 171 4.45 -18.70 -3.51
N MET A 172 5.59 -19.35 -3.58
CA MET A 172 6.43 -19.63 -2.41
C MET A 172 6.95 -18.34 -1.77
N ALA A 173 7.40 -17.36 -2.56
CA ALA A 173 7.80 -16.05 -2.04
C ALA A 173 6.63 -15.30 -1.38
N VAL A 174 5.42 -15.42 -1.92
CA VAL A 174 4.20 -14.86 -1.31
C VAL A 174 3.86 -15.57 0.00
N ALA A 175 4.04 -16.90 0.08
CA ALA A 175 3.87 -17.66 1.32
C ALA A 175 4.85 -17.21 2.40
N TYR A 176 6.14 -17.06 2.04
CA TYR A 176 7.15 -16.50 2.93
C TYR A 176 6.74 -15.14 3.48
N PHE A 177 6.32 -14.22 2.59
CA PHE A 177 5.85 -12.90 3.02
C PHE A 177 4.68 -12.99 4.00
N SER A 178 3.71 -13.90 3.76
CA SER A 178 2.57 -14.08 4.66
C SER A 178 2.99 -14.55 6.06
N PHE A 179 3.90 -15.52 6.16
CA PHE A 179 4.46 -15.95 7.44
C PHE A 179 5.24 -14.85 8.13
N PHE A 180 6.08 -14.13 7.37
CA PHE A 180 6.90 -13.04 7.90
C PHE A 180 6.03 -11.90 8.46
N ILE A 181 5.05 -11.41 7.69
CA ILE A 181 4.18 -10.31 8.15
C ILE A 181 3.29 -10.74 9.31
N THR A 182 2.83 -12.00 9.33
CA THR A 182 2.09 -12.57 10.45
C THR A 182 2.96 -12.60 11.69
N LEU A 183 4.18 -13.12 11.60
CA LEU A 183 5.13 -13.20 12.71
C LEU A 183 5.51 -11.79 13.21
N PHE A 184 5.72 -10.84 12.31
CA PHE A 184 5.99 -9.45 12.65
C PHE A 184 4.83 -8.83 13.44
N ASN A 185 3.59 -9.06 13.00
CA ASN A 185 2.40 -8.58 13.72
C ASN A 185 2.20 -9.28 15.07
N MET A 186 2.78 -10.46 15.29
CA MET A 186 2.76 -11.16 16.58
C MET A 186 3.77 -10.62 17.59
N ILE A 187 4.66 -9.68 17.23
CA ILE A 187 5.56 -9.03 18.20
C ILE A 187 4.69 -8.35 19.27
N PRO A 188 4.91 -8.63 20.57
CA PRO A 188 4.02 -8.20 21.64
C PRO A 188 4.23 -6.72 22.01
N VAL A 189 4.02 -5.83 21.05
CA VAL A 189 4.11 -4.37 21.21
C VAL A 189 3.01 -3.66 20.44
N SER A 190 2.28 -2.77 21.06
CA SER A 190 1.30 -1.92 20.35
C SER A 190 2.06 -0.88 19.49
N PRO A 191 1.62 -0.58 18.25
CA PRO A 191 0.28 -0.85 17.69
C PRO A 191 0.08 -2.19 16.99
N LEU A 192 1.06 -3.10 17.02
CA LEU A 192 0.97 -4.42 16.38
C LEU A 192 -0.10 -5.29 17.07
N ASP A 193 -0.61 -6.29 16.36
CA ASP A 193 -1.65 -7.19 16.89
C ASP A 193 -1.19 -7.95 18.11
N GLY A 194 0.09 -8.40 18.12
CA GLY A 194 0.70 -9.05 19.26
C GLY A 194 0.58 -8.23 20.55
N GLY A 195 0.80 -6.90 20.47
CA GLY A 195 0.62 -6.01 21.61
C GLY A 195 -0.82 -5.98 22.12
N ARG A 196 -1.80 -5.98 21.22
CA ARG A 196 -3.23 -6.02 21.56
C ARG A 196 -3.64 -7.37 22.13
N ILE A 197 -3.11 -8.48 21.60
CA ILE A 197 -3.38 -9.83 22.09
C ILE A 197 -2.84 -10.03 23.50
N VAL A 198 -1.58 -9.64 23.75
CA VAL A 198 -0.95 -9.87 25.06
C VAL A 198 -1.48 -8.97 26.16
N THR A 199 -2.23 -7.93 25.82
CA THR A 199 -2.99 -7.11 26.79
C THR A 199 -3.95 -7.98 27.63
N ALA A 200 -4.55 -9.02 27.02
CA ALA A 200 -5.39 -10.00 27.71
C ALA A 200 -4.60 -11.02 28.55
N LEU A 201 -3.30 -11.20 28.27
CA LEU A 201 -2.44 -12.16 28.98
C LEU A 201 -1.73 -11.52 30.18
N SER A 202 -0.73 -10.72 29.88
CA SER A 202 0.06 -10.02 30.89
C SER A 202 0.80 -8.85 30.26
N PRO A 203 0.81 -7.67 30.91
CA PRO A 203 1.57 -6.54 30.40
C PRO A 203 3.08 -6.70 30.53
N LEU A 204 3.57 -7.65 31.34
CA LEU A 204 5.00 -7.96 31.37
C LEU A 204 5.52 -8.48 30.03
N ILE A 205 4.66 -9.12 29.22
CA ILE A 205 5.02 -9.61 27.88
C ILE A 205 5.33 -8.42 26.95
N TRP A 206 4.77 -7.23 27.16
CA TRP A 206 5.10 -6.02 26.40
C TRP A 206 6.59 -5.64 26.55
N ALA A 207 7.18 -5.88 27.72
CA ALA A 207 8.60 -5.60 27.92
C ALA A 207 9.48 -6.44 26.94
N VAL A 208 9.11 -7.70 26.73
CA VAL A 208 9.78 -8.57 25.74
C VAL A 208 9.62 -7.97 24.33
N GLY A 209 8.43 -7.52 23.94
CA GLY A 209 8.18 -6.90 22.66
C GLY A 209 9.00 -5.62 22.45
N LEU A 210 9.05 -4.75 23.47
CA LEU A 210 9.84 -3.52 23.40
C LEU A 210 11.34 -3.81 23.23
N VAL A 211 11.87 -4.82 23.93
CA VAL A 211 13.28 -5.23 23.75
C VAL A 211 13.51 -5.76 22.33
N LEU A 212 12.65 -6.65 21.83
CA LEU A 212 12.76 -7.17 20.46
C LEU A 212 12.71 -6.05 19.42
N MET A 213 11.79 -5.10 19.58
CA MET A 213 11.68 -3.95 18.68
C MET A 213 12.89 -3.01 18.78
N ALA A 214 13.42 -2.78 19.98
CA ALA A 214 14.62 -1.95 20.16
C ALA A 214 15.83 -2.59 19.50
N VAL A 215 16.03 -3.90 19.67
CA VAL A 215 17.08 -4.66 19.01
C VAL A 215 16.91 -4.61 17.48
N GLY A 216 15.73 -4.87 16.97
CA GLY A 216 15.43 -4.78 15.53
C GLY A 216 15.69 -3.38 14.97
N ALA A 217 15.25 -2.33 15.66
CA ALA A 217 15.46 -0.94 15.27
C ALA A 217 16.95 -0.57 15.27
N TRP A 218 17.72 -1.08 16.25
CA TRP A 218 19.17 -0.87 16.33
C TRP A 218 19.94 -1.52 15.17
N TYR A 219 19.60 -2.76 14.80
CA TYR A 219 20.29 -3.45 13.71
C TYR A 219 19.91 -2.96 12.32
N THR A 220 18.66 -2.54 12.13
CA THR A 220 18.16 -2.19 10.79
C THR A 220 18.16 -0.70 10.51
N PHE A 221 18.26 0.16 11.54
CA PHE A 221 18.07 1.61 11.47
C PHE A 221 16.79 2.01 10.73
N SER A 222 15.77 1.13 10.75
CA SER A 222 14.51 1.35 10.06
C SER A 222 13.67 2.45 10.74
N PRO A 223 13.33 3.55 10.04
CA PRO A 223 12.46 4.60 10.60
C PRO A 223 11.11 4.07 11.07
N ILE A 224 10.58 3.06 10.37
CA ILE A 224 9.28 2.44 10.71
C ILE A 224 9.38 1.73 12.06
N LEU A 225 10.43 0.93 12.27
CA LEU A 225 10.63 0.22 13.55
C LEU A 225 10.84 1.20 14.70
N ILE A 226 11.55 2.30 14.46
CA ILE A 226 11.76 3.36 15.46
C ILE A 226 10.41 4.00 15.84
N ILE A 227 9.57 4.33 14.86
CA ILE A 227 8.24 4.90 15.09
C ILE A 227 7.37 3.91 15.89
N VAL A 228 7.35 2.63 15.48
CA VAL A 228 6.59 1.59 16.19
C VAL A 228 7.08 1.41 17.63
N LEU A 229 8.41 1.44 17.85
CA LEU A 229 9.01 1.38 19.19
C LEU A 229 8.56 2.56 20.06
N LEU A 230 8.63 3.79 19.55
CA LEU A 230 8.20 4.99 20.28
C LEU A 230 6.72 4.95 20.63
N LEU A 231 5.87 4.54 19.67
CA LEU A 231 4.44 4.34 19.92
C LEU A 231 4.20 3.23 20.94
N GLY A 232 4.98 2.15 20.88
CA GLY A 232 4.93 1.04 21.83
C GLY A 232 5.28 1.49 23.26
N ILE A 233 6.35 2.25 23.44
CA ILE A 233 6.73 2.83 24.75
C ILE A 233 5.62 3.73 25.29
N TYR A 234 5.08 4.62 24.44
CA TYR A 234 3.98 5.51 24.83
C TYR A 234 2.76 4.71 25.31
N ARG A 235 2.35 3.69 24.54
CA ARG A 235 1.21 2.81 24.87
C ARG A 235 1.45 1.97 26.12
N ALA A 236 2.67 1.43 26.28
CA ALA A 236 3.04 0.67 27.46
C ALA A 236 2.91 1.52 28.74
N LYS A 237 3.40 2.77 28.69
CA LYS A 237 3.26 3.72 29.79
C LYS A 237 1.79 4.04 30.08
N GLN A 238 0.98 4.28 29.05
CA GLN A 238 -0.45 4.52 29.20
C GLN A 238 -1.15 3.31 29.86
N THR A 239 -0.95 2.10 29.33
CA THR A 239 -1.55 0.88 29.87
C THR A 239 -1.10 0.60 31.32
N TRP A 240 0.16 0.91 31.64
CA TRP A 240 0.65 0.79 33.01
C TRP A 240 -0.08 1.73 33.96
N ASN A 241 -0.27 2.98 33.59
CA ASN A 241 -1.01 3.97 34.39
C ASN A 241 -2.50 3.61 34.54
N ASP A 242 -3.13 3.14 33.43
CA ASP A 242 -4.55 2.76 33.39
C ASP A 242 -4.89 1.60 34.34
N ARG A 243 -3.90 0.77 34.72
CA ARG A 243 -4.10 -0.33 35.69
C ARG A 243 -4.35 0.13 37.11
N TYR A 244 -3.85 1.30 37.47
CA TYR A 244 -4.06 1.89 38.82
C TYR A 244 -5.34 2.72 38.86
N ASP A 245 -6.03 2.90 37.73
CA ASP A 245 -7.35 3.53 37.66
C ASP A 245 -8.44 2.47 37.88
N PRO A 246 -9.25 2.55 38.95
CA PRO A 246 -10.26 1.53 39.28
C PRO A 246 -11.28 1.29 38.14
N GLU A 247 -11.68 2.34 37.41
CA GLU A 247 -12.62 2.21 36.28
C GLU A 247 -12.00 1.46 35.09
N ARG A 248 -10.73 1.73 34.81
CA ARG A 248 -9.99 1.10 33.71
C ARG A 248 -9.46 -0.28 34.05
N ALA A 249 -9.22 -0.59 35.32
CA ALA A 249 -8.79 -1.91 35.77
C ALA A 249 -9.79 -3.01 35.40
N LEU A 250 -11.09 -2.69 35.32
CA LEU A 250 -12.13 -3.62 34.87
C LEU A 250 -11.92 -4.08 33.44
N TYR A 251 -11.36 -3.23 32.58
CA TYR A 251 -11.05 -3.58 31.19
C TYR A 251 -10.08 -4.77 31.09
N TYR A 252 -9.13 -4.89 32.00
CA TYR A 252 -8.09 -5.91 32.01
C TYR A 252 -8.49 -7.19 32.76
N GLN A 253 -9.72 -7.26 33.28
CA GLN A 253 -10.22 -8.46 33.94
C GLN A 253 -10.61 -9.53 32.93
N VAL A 254 -9.72 -10.50 32.72
CA VAL A 254 -9.90 -11.62 31.79
C VAL A 254 -9.99 -12.92 32.57
N LYS A 255 -10.99 -13.76 32.28
CA LYS A 255 -11.19 -15.06 32.93
C LYS A 255 -10.03 -16.01 32.63
N PRO A 256 -9.65 -16.94 33.54
CA PRO A 256 -8.53 -17.85 33.34
C PRO A 256 -8.60 -18.66 32.04
N TRP A 257 -9.78 -19.19 31.67
CA TRP A 257 -9.96 -19.93 30.43
C TRP A 257 -9.77 -19.05 29.17
N GLN A 258 -10.19 -17.79 29.23
CA GLN A 258 -9.99 -16.83 28.13
C GLN A 258 -8.49 -16.54 27.95
N ARG A 259 -7.75 -16.35 29.05
CA ARG A 259 -6.28 -16.18 29.00
C ARG A 259 -5.60 -17.40 28.39
N LEU A 260 -6.01 -18.60 28.81
CA LEU A 260 -5.46 -19.84 28.26
C LEU A 260 -5.71 -19.92 26.75
N THR A 261 -6.95 -19.67 26.30
CA THR A 261 -7.32 -19.69 24.85
C THR A 261 -6.48 -18.69 24.07
N VAL A 262 -6.36 -17.44 24.54
CA VAL A 262 -5.54 -16.40 23.87
C VAL A 262 -4.08 -16.82 23.84
N GLY A 263 -3.54 -17.30 24.96
CA GLY A 263 -2.13 -17.71 25.06
C GLY A 263 -1.77 -18.88 24.15
N VAL A 264 -2.62 -19.91 24.10
CA VAL A 264 -2.43 -21.07 23.22
C VAL A 264 -2.53 -20.64 21.76
N SER A 265 -3.56 -19.86 21.38
CA SER A 265 -3.72 -19.35 20.01
C SER A 265 -2.55 -18.49 19.60
N TYR A 266 -2.10 -17.58 20.47
CA TYR A 266 -0.93 -16.74 20.24
C TYR A 266 0.33 -17.57 19.99
N GLY A 267 0.61 -18.54 20.88
CA GLY A 267 1.78 -19.40 20.77
C GLY A 267 1.78 -20.26 19.51
N LEU A 268 0.62 -20.83 19.15
CA LEU A 268 0.49 -21.63 17.93
C LEU A 268 0.68 -20.80 16.66
N ILE A 269 0.01 -19.64 16.56
CA ILE A 269 0.16 -18.78 15.38
C ILE A 269 1.60 -18.28 15.24
N ALA A 270 2.21 -17.79 16.32
CA ALA A 270 3.59 -17.32 16.29
C ALA A 270 4.58 -18.46 15.99
N GLY A 271 4.42 -19.63 16.62
CA GLY A 271 5.29 -20.78 16.41
C GLY A 271 5.23 -21.34 14.99
N ILE A 272 4.02 -21.51 14.44
CA ILE A 272 3.87 -22.01 13.06
C ILE A 272 4.37 -20.97 12.05
N SER A 273 4.11 -19.68 12.28
CA SER A 273 4.65 -18.62 11.41
C SER A 273 6.16 -18.54 11.46
N ALA A 274 6.79 -18.69 12.63
CA ALA A 274 8.23 -18.74 12.78
C ALA A 274 8.84 -19.95 12.06
N TRP A 275 8.20 -21.13 12.20
CA TRP A 275 8.59 -22.32 11.44
C TRP A 275 8.45 -22.09 9.93
N GLY A 276 7.33 -21.46 9.48
CA GLY A 276 7.13 -21.11 8.08
C GLY A 276 8.23 -20.19 7.54
N VAL A 277 8.64 -19.17 8.29
CA VAL A 277 9.78 -18.31 7.92
C VAL A 277 11.09 -19.11 7.85
N TYR A 278 11.33 -19.98 8.84
CA TYR A 278 12.54 -20.81 8.91
C TYR A 278 12.70 -21.72 7.68
N LEU A 279 11.62 -22.28 7.13
CA LEU A 279 11.66 -23.12 5.92
C LEU A 279 12.27 -22.42 4.68
N PHE A 280 12.31 -21.11 4.64
CA PHE A 280 12.86 -20.34 3.52
C PHE A 280 14.25 -19.75 3.79
N VAL A 281 14.70 -19.73 5.03
CA VAL A 281 15.96 -19.08 5.45
C VAL A 281 17.00 -20.11 5.86
N GLY A 282 16.58 -21.27 6.37
CA GLY A 282 17.43 -22.40 6.76
C GLY A 282 17.58 -23.36 5.62
#